data_4b2b11c03c618b3b8697d65221b7ad60
#
_entry.id   4b2b11c03c618b3b8697d65221b7ad60
#
_cell.length_a   1.000
_cell.length_b   1.000
_cell.length_c   1.000
_cell.angle_alpha   90.00
_cell.angle_beta   90.00
_cell.angle_gamma   90.00
#
_symmetry.space_group_name_H-M   'P 1'
#
loop_
_entity.id
_entity.type
_entity.pdbx_description
1 polymer ?
#
loop_
_entity_poly.entity_id
_entity_poly.type
_entity_poly.pdbx_seq_one_letter_code
_entity_poly.pdbx_strand_id
1 'polypeptide(L)'
;FLIVWDYINWSRLNGIPVGPGRGSGVGSIVAYAIGITNVDPLRYDLLFERFLNPDRVSMPDFDVDFCTARRGETIEYVRRRYHPENVAQIVTFGTLASRAVIKDVGRVMSVPYSDTDRVTKLMDGKSTIRELLGLNIEKCRKKVAETENDPDAHDEAVKKLADQESKRNSEFIQIYESDETLKRVIDMGLKLEGMPRNTSMHAAGVVICRKKIADNVPLSRNGEDITTQFDMKEVESIGMLKMDF
;
A
#
# COMPACT_ATOMS: atom_id res chain seq x y z
N PHE A 1 -22.11 -2.30 6.62
CA PHE A 1 -22.82 -1.07 7.01
C PHE A 1 -22.93 -0.92 8.50
N LEU A 2 -23.56 -1.86 9.24
CA LEU A 2 -23.87 -1.70 10.68
C LEU A 2 -22.61 -1.56 11.55
N ILE A 3 -21.53 -2.28 11.25
CA ILE A 3 -20.26 -2.16 11.98
C ILE A 3 -19.66 -0.76 11.76
N VAL A 4 -19.66 -0.28 10.51
CA VAL A 4 -19.15 1.05 10.17
C VAL A 4 -19.96 2.15 10.84
N TRP A 5 -21.27 2.04 10.78
CA TRP A 5 -22.19 2.96 11.46
C TRP A 5 -21.95 2.98 12.97
N ASP A 6 -21.77 1.82 13.61
CA ASP A 6 -21.60 1.69 15.05
C ASP A 6 -20.39 2.48 15.56
N TYR A 7 -19.20 2.27 14.98
CA TYR A 7 -18.00 2.98 15.44
C TYR A 7 -17.98 4.47 15.04
N ILE A 8 -18.57 4.85 13.91
CA ILE A 8 -18.74 6.26 13.52
C ILE A 8 -19.66 6.97 14.51
N ASN A 9 -20.82 6.38 14.78
CA ASN A 9 -21.80 6.95 15.70
C ASN A 9 -21.24 7.06 17.12
N TRP A 10 -20.58 6.01 17.61
CA TRP A 10 -19.88 6.07 18.90
C TRP A 10 -18.85 7.19 18.95
N SER A 11 -18.05 7.34 17.94
CA SER A 11 -17.03 8.39 17.87
C SER A 11 -17.64 9.79 17.94
N ARG A 12 -18.70 10.03 17.16
CA ARG A 12 -19.42 11.32 17.18
C ARG A 12 -20.05 11.62 18.54
N LEU A 13 -20.68 10.62 19.19
CA LEU A 13 -21.24 10.76 20.52
C LEU A 13 -20.19 11.05 21.60
N ASN A 14 -18.95 10.63 21.40
CA ASN A 14 -17.82 10.92 22.29
C ASN A 14 -17.01 12.14 21.85
N GLY A 15 -17.54 12.96 20.93
CA GLY A 15 -16.92 14.20 20.47
C GLY A 15 -15.61 13.99 19.70
N ILE A 16 -15.43 12.81 19.08
CA ILE A 16 -14.30 12.53 18.18
C ILE A 16 -14.70 13.00 16.77
N PRO A 17 -13.98 13.95 16.17
CA PRO A 17 -14.26 14.39 14.81
C PRO A 17 -14.12 13.24 13.81
N VAL A 18 -15.15 13.10 12.97
CA VAL A 18 -15.21 12.12 11.88
C VAL A 18 -15.43 12.87 10.58
N GLY A 19 -14.66 12.54 9.56
CA GLY A 19 -14.77 13.14 8.22
C GLY A 19 -16.13 12.90 7.57
N PRO A 20 -16.46 13.68 6.53
CA PRO A 20 -17.77 13.59 5.85
C PRO A 20 -17.94 12.33 4.99
N GLY A 21 -16.86 11.56 4.81
CA GLY A 21 -16.76 10.41 3.91
C GLY A 21 -15.95 10.73 2.66
N ARG A 22 -15.28 9.71 2.14
CA ARG A 22 -14.47 9.77 0.91
C ARG A 22 -14.54 8.44 0.14
N GLY A 23 -13.88 8.39 -1.01
CA GLY A 23 -13.82 7.17 -1.83
C GLY A 23 -15.17 6.80 -2.45
N SER A 24 -15.32 5.55 -2.83
CA SER A 24 -16.52 5.03 -3.52
C SER A 24 -17.75 4.94 -2.61
N GLY A 25 -17.56 4.78 -1.31
CA GLY A 25 -18.65 4.63 -0.33
C GLY A 25 -19.61 5.82 -0.26
N VAL A 26 -19.17 7.02 -0.67
CA VAL A 26 -20.02 8.22 -0.73
C VAL A 26 -21.11 8.15 -1.80
N GLY A 27 -21.01 7.23 -2.77
CA GLY A 27 -22.07 6.96 -3.75
C GLY A 27 -23.28 6.20 -3.21
N SER A 28 -23.23 5.73 -1.95
CA SER A 28 -24.32 4.97 -1.33
C SER A 28 -25.32 5.87 -0.62
N ILE A 29 -26.56 5.92 -1.13
CA ILE A 29 -27.69 6.61 -0.46
C ILE A 29 -28.00 5.98 0.90
N VAL A 30 -27.80 4.68 1.07
CA VAL A 30 -27.99 4.00 2.36
C VAL A 30 -26.96 4.48 3.37
N ALA A 31 -25.67 4.60 2.97
CA ALA A 31 -24.62 5.12 3.85
C ALA A 31 -24.90 6.57 4.29
N TYR A 32 -25.42 7.39 3.39
CA TYR A 32 -25.87 8.74 3.71
C TYR A 32 -27.06 8.75 4.67
N ALA A 33 -28.10 7.97 4.38
CA ALA A 33 -29.33 7.91 5.19
C ALA A 33 -29.09 7.47 6.63
N ILE A 34 -28.16 6.53 6.86
CA ILE A 34 -27.81 6.08 8.23
C ILE A 34 -26.68 6.88 8.86
N GLY A 35 -26.13 7.89 8.16
CA GLY A 35 -25.13 8.79 8.70
C GLY A 35 -23.68 8.25 8.71
N ILE A 36 -23.36 7.26 7.89
CA ILE A 36 -21.97 6.84 7.65
C ILE A 36 -21.23 7.97 6.92
N THR A 37 -21.86 8.53 5.87
CA THR A 37 -21.33 9.69 5.14
C THR A 37 -22.24 10.90 5.32
N ASN A 38 -21.67 12.11 5.16
CA ASN A 38 -22.42 13.38 5.16
C ASN A 38 -22.54 13.98 3.75
N VAL A 39 -22.15 13.22 2.72
CA VAL A 39 -22.22 13.61 1.33
C VAL A 39 -23.49 13.01 0.73
N ASP A 40 -24.41 13.87 0.28
CA ASP A 40 -25.64 13.45 -0.41
C ASP A 40 -25.32 13.01 -1.84
N PRO A 41 -25.40 11.71 -2.16
CA PRO A 41 -25.03 11.21 -3.48
C PRO A 41 -25.99 11.70 -4.58
N LEU A 42 -27.24 12.01 -4.27
CA LEU A 42 -28.21 12.52 -5.25
C LEU A 42 -27.92 13.97 -5.62
N ARG A 43 -27.51 14.77 -4.64
CA ARG A 43 -27.17 16.18 -4.87
C ARG A 43 -25.94 16.36 -5.78
N TYR A 44 -25.02 15.38 -5.76
CA TYR A 44 -23.76 15.45 -6.50
C TYR A 44 -23.69 14.45 -7.67
N ASP A 45 -24.82 13.83 -8.04
CA ASP A 45 -24.92 12.85 -9.13
C ASP A 45 -23.86 11.73 -9.03
N LEU A 46 -23.64 11.22 -7.82
CA LEU A 46 -22.65 10.16 -7.57
C LEU A 46 -23.22 8.81 -7.94
N LEU A 47 -22.50 8.08 -8.81
CA LEU A 47 -22.92 6.78 -9.29
C LEU A 47 -22.70 5.70 -8.22
N PHE A 48 -23.76 4.96 -7.86
CA PHE A 48 -23.71 3.85 -6.91
C PHE A 48 -22.86 2.69 -7.42
N GLU A 49 -22.80 2.49 -8.74
CA GLU A 49 -22.00 1.46 -9.42
C GLU A 49 -20.50 1.59 -9.17
N ARG A 50 -20.04 2.77 -8.78
CA ARG A 50 -18.63 2.97 -8.33
C ARG A 50 -18.35 2.35 -6.97
N PHE A 51 -19.38 2.19 -6.14
CA PHE A 51 -19.27 1.58 -4.82
C PHE A 51 -19.57 0.08 -4.87
N LEU A 52 -20.67 -0.31 -5.51
CA LEU A 52 -21.06 -1.71 -5.69
C LEU A 52 -21.49 -1.94 -7.14
N ASN A 53 -20.79 -2.83 -7.84
CA ASN A 53 -21.08 -3.24 -9.19
C ASN A 53 -21.08 -4.77 -9.24
N PRO A 54 -22.09 -5.42 -9.89
CA PRO A 54 -22.13 -6.88 -10.07
C PRO A 54 -20.87 -7.45 -10.73
N ASP A 55 -20.23 -6.69 -11.61
CA ASP A 55 -19.02 -7.09 -12.33
C ASP A 55 -17.75 -6.92 -11.48
N ARG A 56 -17.85 -6.26 -10.32
CA ARG A 56 -16.73 -6.04 -9.41
C ARG A 56 -16.76 -7.05 -8.26
N VAL A 57 -15.88 -8.03 -8.30
CA VAL A 57 -15.75 -9.11 -7.31
C VAL A 57 -15.09 -8.65 -5.98
N SER A 58 -14.86 -7.36 -5.77
CA SER A 58 -14.26 -6.86 -4.53
C SER A 58 -15.29 -6.48 -3.47
N MET A 59 -14.98 -6.76 -2.19
CA MET A 59 -15.81 -6.30 -1.07
C MET A 59 -15.90 -4.77 -1.06
N PRO A 60 -17.09 -4.21 -0.67
CA PRO A 60 -17.23 -2.76 -0.54
C PRO A 60 -16.36 -2.25 0.60
N ASP A 61 -15.66 -1.14 0.36
CA ASP A 61 -14.78 -0.48 1.31
C ASP A 61 -15.33 0.90 1.68
N PHE A 62 -15.31 1.20 2.99
CA PHE A 62 -15.64 2.52 3.52
C PHE A 62 -14.39 3.17 4.10
N ASP A 63 -13.87 4.13 3.39
CA ASP A 63 -12.79 4.99 3.89
C ASP A 63 -13.35 6.03 4.86
N VAL A 64 -12.95 5.95 6.12
CA VAL A 64 -13.41 6.87 7.16
C VAL A 64 -12.22 7.60 7.77
N ASP A 65 -12.26 8.92 7.74
CA ASP A 65 -11.22 9.74 8.35
C ASP A 65 -11.59 10.09 9.79
N PHE A 66 -10.70 9.78 10.74
CA PHE A 66 -10.82 10.14 12.15
C PHE A 66 -9.77 11.17 12.56
N CYS A 67 -10.07 11.91 13.63
CA CYS A 67 -9.10 12.78 14.26
C CYS A 67 -7.85 11.97 14.66
N THR A 68 -6.69 12.31 14.12
CA THR A 68 -5.42 11.60 14.34
C THR A 68 -5.08 11.47 15.83
N ALA A 69 -5.36 12.49 16.65
CA ALA A 69 -5.06 12.48 18.07
C ALA A 69 -5.94 11.51 18.87
N ARG A 70 -7.18 11.24 18.40
CA ARG A 70 -8.17 10.46 19.15
C ARG A 70 -8.62 9.17 18.46
N ARG A 71 -8.08 8.87 17.30
CA ARG A 71 -8.36 7.63 16.54
C ARG A 71 -8.17 6.36 17.39
N GLY A 72 -7.13 6.34 18.25
CA GLY A 72 -6.85 5.23 19.15
C GLY A 72 -8.03 4.86 20.06
N GLU A 73 -8.82 5.87 20.49
CA GLU A 73 -10.01 5.65 21.31
C GLU A 73 -11.11 4.88 20.54
N THR A 74 -11.26 5.19 19.24
CA THR A 74 -12.22 4.49 18.37
C THR A 74 -11.80 3.03 18.15
N ILE A 75 -10.51 2.77 17.91
CA ILE A 75 -9.98 1.40 17.77
C ILE A 75 -10.18 0.61 19.05
N GLU A 76 -9.92 1.23 20.21
CA GLU A 76 -10.13 0.58 21.50
C GLU A 76 -11.63 0.31 21.79
N TYR A 77 -12.52 1.22 21.37
CA TYR A 77 -13.97 0.95 21.42
C TYR A 77 -14.32 -0.29 20.59
N VAL A 78 -13.82 -0.38 19.35
CA VAL A 78 -14.08 -1.54 18.46
C VAL A 78 -13.57 -2.83 19.10
N ARG A 79 -12.36 -2.83 19.67
CA ARG A 79 -11.82 -4.00 20.41
C ARG A 79 -12.75 -4.45 21.54
N ARG A 80 -13.25 -3.53 22.35
CA ARG A 80 -14.17 -3.85 23.45
C ARG A 80 -15.53 -4.31 22.94
N ARG A 81 -16.04 -3.67 21.89
CA ARG A 81 -17.37 -3.91 21.33
C ARG A 81 -17.50 -5.26 20.64
N TYR A 82 -16.48 -5.63 19.86
CA TYR A 82 -16.46 -6.85 19.03
C TYR A 82 -15.62 -7.98 19.62
N HIS A 83 -15.12 -7.85 20.82
CA HIS A 83 -14.25 -8.76 21.55
C HIS A 83 -12.76 -8.67 21.12
N PRO A 84 -11.80 -8.57 22.08
CA PRO A 84 -10.38 -8.43 21.78
C PRO A 84 -9.78 -9.54 20.91
N GLU A 85 -10.26 -10.78 21.02
CA GLU A 85 -9.79 -11.91 20.20
C GLU A 85 -10.31 -11.88 18.75
N ASN A 86 -11.32 -11.05 18.48
CA ASN A 86 -11.96 -10.93 17.16
C ASN A 86 -11.51 -9.68 16.38
N VAL A 87 -10.62 -8.88 16.96
CA VAL A 87 -10.13 -7.63 16.40
C VAL A 87 -8.61 -7.60 16.42
N ALA A 88 -7.98 -7.40 15.27
CA ALA A 88 -6.53 -7.22 15.17
C ALA A 88 -6.17 -6.15 14.14
N GLN A 89 -5.02 -5.52 14.33
CA GLN A 89 -4.46 -4.64 13.31
C GLN A 89 -3.79 -5.47 12.20
N ILE A 90 -3.74 -4.92 10.99
CA ILE A 90 -3.10 -5.59 9.86
C ILE A 90 -1.60 -5.26 9.89
N VAL A 91 -0.76 -6.27 9.60
CA VAL A 91 0.67 -6.08 9.42
C VAL A 91 0.97 -5.40 8.07
N THR A 92 2.02 -4.61 8.04
CA THR A 92 2.67 -4.19 6.79
C THR A 92 4.12 -4.64 6.77
N PHE A 93 4.59 -5.03 5.61
CA PHE A 93 5.99 -5.40 5.39
C PHE A 93 6.72 -4.23 4.73
N GLY A 94 7.65 -3.63 5.47
CA GLY A 94 8.59 -2.68 4.89
C GLY A 94 9.59 -3.44 4.04
N THR A 95 9.83 -2.98 2.81
CA THR A 95 10.79 -3.58 1.88
C THR A 95 12.08 -2.75 1.79
N LEU A 96 13.15 -3.38 1.34
CA LEU A 96 14.40 -2.72 1.01
C LEU A 96 14.20 -1.86 -0.26
N ALA A 97 13.96 -0.56 -0.07
CA ALA A 97 13.87 0.39 -1.16
C ALA A 97 15.27 0.69 -1.75
N SER A 98 15.31 1.07 -3.02
CA SER A 98 16.51 1.29 -3.84
C SER A 98 17.64 2.06 -3.13
N ARG A 99 17.33 3.23 -2.56
CA ARG A 99 18.33 4.06 -1.82
C ARG A 99 18.82 3.40 -0.54
N ALA A 100 17.91 2.74 0.19
CA ALA A 100 18.24 2.10 1.44
C ALA A 100 19.13 0.88 1.23
N VAL A 101 18.82 0.05 0.22
CA VAL A 101 19.60 -1.15 -0.06
C VAL A 101 21.03 -0.82 -0.50
N ILE A 102 21.25 0.24 -1.32
CA ILE A 102 22.60 0.68 -1.70
C ILE A 102 23.41 1.10 -0.47
N LYS A 103 22.83 1.86 0.45
CA LYS A 103 23.50 2.28 1.69
C LYS A 103 23.76 1.11 2.64
N ASP A 104 22.83 0.20 2.78
CA ASP A 104 22.96 -0.98 3.65
C ASP A 104 24.03 -1.95 3.10
N VAL A 105 24.00 -2.24 1.81
CA VAL A 105 25.01 -3.08 1.15
C VAL A 105 26.40 -2.44 1.22
N GLY A 106 26.50 -1.14 0.92
CA GLY A 106 27.76 -0.41 1.02
C GLY A 106 28.36 -0.48 2.42
N ARG A 107 27.55 -0.31 3.46
CA ARG A 107 27.98 -0.43 4.85
C ARG A 107 28.51 -1.85 5.17
N VAL A 108 27.79 -2.91 4.72
CA VAL A 108 28.22 -4.30 4.94
C VAL A 108 29.49 -4.63 4.18
N MET A 109 29.66 -4.08 2.99
CA MET A 109 30.88 -4.24 2.16
C MET A 109 32.02 -3.30 2.55
N SER A 110 31.87 -2.50 3.62
CA SER A 110 32.86 -1.54 4.11
C SER A 110 33.23 -0.45 3.07
N VAL A 111 32.29 -0.12 2.18
CA VAL A 111 32.45 0.98 1.22
C VAL A 111 32.20 2.31 1.93
N PRO A 112 33.04 3.36 1.70
CA PRO A 112 32.85 4.66 2.31
C PRO A 112 31.44 5.23 2.08
N TYR A 113 30.86 5.85 3.10
CA TYR A 113 29.52 6.46 3.02
C TYR A 113 29.43 7.50 1.91
N SER A 114 30.51 8.29 1.67
CA SER A 114 30.60 9.28 0.59
C SER A 114 30.29 8.68 -0.78
N ASP A 115 30.78 7.47 -1.03
CA ASP A 115 30.66 6.83 -2.34
C ASP A 115 29.24 6.28 -2.55
N THR A 116 28.68 5.63 -1.53
CA THR A 116 27.28 5.19 -1.57
C THR A 116 26.31 6.37 -1.59
N ASP A 117 26.63 7.49 -0.94
CA ASP A 117 25.83 8.70 -0.95
C ASP A 117 25.83 9.38 -2.32
N ARG A 118 26.99 9.39 -3.02
CA ARG A 118 27.11 9.85 -4.41
C ARG A 118 26.15 9.08 -5.32
N VAL A 119 26.13 7.75 -5.21
CA VAL A 119 25.21 6.89 -5.99
C VAL A 119 23.75 7.19 -5.66
N THR A 120 23.42 7.25 -4.37
CA THR A 120 22.01 7.43 -3.95
C THR A 120 21.46 8.84 -4.23
N LYS A 121 22.30 9.86 -4.41
CA LYS A 121 21.88 11.20 -4.86
C LYS A 121 21.40 11.23 -6.31
N LEU A 122 21.84 10.31 -7.15
CA LEU A 122 21.36 10.17 -8.53
C LEU A 122 20.01 9.46 -8.64
N MET A 123 19.53 8.89 -7.53
CA MET A 123 18.28 8.17 -7.50
C MET A 123 17.14 9.10 -7.05
N ASP A 124 16.04 9.12 -7.77
CA ASP A 124 14.86 9.96 -7.49
C ASP A 124 14.01 9.49 -6.28
N GLY A 125 14.32 8.30 -5.74
CA GLY A 125 13.61 7.69 -4.62
C GLY A 125 12.31 6.96 -4.98
N LYS A 126 11.92 6.99 -6.26
CA LYS A 126 10.75 6.27 -6.80
C LYS A 126 11.15 5.15 -7.75
N SER A 127 12.22 5.36 -8.53
CA SER A 127 12.73 4.37 -9.49
C SER A 127 13.49 3.26 -8.80
N THR A 128 13.34 2.04 -9.31
CA THR A 128 14.12 0.88 -8.91
C THR A 128 15.52 0.93 -9.52
N ILE A 129 16.47 0.20 -8.93
CA ILE A 129 17.82 0.06 -9.49
C ILE A 129 17.77 -0.49 -10.92
N ARG A 130 16.86 -1.44 -11.16
CA ARG A 130 16.62 -2.05 -12.46
C ARG A 130 16.16 -1.03 -13.51
N GLU A 131 15.29 -0.10 -13.13
CA GLU A 131 14.80 0.98 -14.00
C GLU A 131 15.91 2.00 -14.29
N LEU A 132 16.68 2.40 -13.27
CA LEU A 132 17.80 3.33 -13.43
C LEU A 132 18.88 2.80 -14.39
N LEU A 133 19.13 1.49 -14.37
CA LEU A 133 20.04 0.82 -15.31
C LEU A 133 19.41 0.57 -16.69
N GLY A 134 18.10 0.74 -16.85
CA GLY A 134 17.38 0.49 -18.09
C GLY A 134 17.24 -0.99 -18.46
N LEU A 135 17.37 -1.90 -17.49
CA LEU A 135 17.34 -3.35 -17.73
C LEU A 135 15.97 -3.88 -18.21
N ASN A 136 14.91 -3.10 -18.06
CA ASN A 136 13.57 -3.46 -18.50
C ASN A 136 13.27 -2.99 -19.95
N ILE A 137 14.06 -2.07 -20.51
CA ILE A 137 13.78 -1.41 -21.80
C ILE A 137 13.66 -2.41 -22.93
N GLU A 138 14.58 -3.35 -23.02
CA GLU A 138 14.56 -4.36 -24.10
C GLU A 138 13.33 -5.27 -24.04
N LYS A 139 12.90 -5.65 -22.82
CA LYS A 139 11.67 -6.40 -22.61
C LYS A 139 10.43 -5.59 -23.01
N CYS A 140 10.41 -4.29 -22.71
CA CYS A 140 9.32 -3.41 -23.11
C CYS A 140 9.28 -3.22 -24.63
N ARG A 141 10.42 -3.08 -25.31
CA ARG A 141 10.52 -3.00 -26.78
C ARG A 141 9.97 -4.26 -27.47
N LYS A 142 10.32 -5.44 -26.95
CA LYS A 142 9.76 -6.71 -27.46
C LYS A 142 8.24 -6.74 -27.32
N LYS A 143 7.72 -6.30 -26.16
CA LYS A 143 6.26 -6.26 -25.94
C LYS A 143 5.54 -5.30 -26.89
N VAL A 144 6.13 -4.14 -27.20
CA VAL A 144 5.58 -3.21 -28.20
C VAL A 144 5.47 -3.88 -29.57
N ALA A 145 6.51 -4.60 -30.01
CA ALA A 145 6.48 -5.34 -31.27
C ALA A 145 5.45 -6.49 -31.28
N GLU A 146 5.26 -7.18 -30.17
CA GLU A 146 4.28 -8.28 -30.04
C GLU A 146 2.83 -7.78 -30.05
N THR A 147 2.57 -6.53 -29.71
CA THR A 147 1.21 -5.95 -29.56
C THR A 147 0.77 -5.13 -30.79
N GLU A 148 1.52 -5.09 -31.89
CA GLU A 148 1.20 -4.29 -33.10
C GLU A 148 -0.21 -4.51 -33.66
N ASN A 149 -0.79 -5.70 -33.48
CA ASN A 149 -2.12 -6.04 -33.98
C ASN A 149 -3.28 -5.73 -33.02
N ASP A 150 -3.00 -5.23 -31.82
CA ASP A 150 -3.99 -4.85 -30.81
C ASP A 150 -3.76 -3.39 -30.39
N PRO A 151 -4.55 -2.43 -30.89
CA PRO A 151 -4.31 -0.99 -30.67
C PRO A 151 -4.27 -0.59 -29.20
N ASP A 152 -5.15 -1.13 -28.35
CA ASP A 152 -5.24 -0.77 -26.93
C ASP A 152 -4.03 -1.33 -26.16
N ALA A 153 -3.66 -2.58 -26.43
CA ALA A 153 -2.49 -3.21 -25.82
C ALA A 153 -1.18 -2.57 -26.32
N HIS A 154 -1.13 -2.14 -27.58
CA HIS A 154 0.02 -1.46 -28.18
C HIS A 154 0.24 -0.09 -27.53
N ASP A 155 -0.81 0.73 -27.40
CA ASP A 155 -0.73 2.04 -26.74
C ASP A 155 -0.26 1.94 -25.28
N GLU A 156 -0.73 0.93 -24.53
CA GLU A 156 -0.27 0.68 -23.17
C GLU A 156 1.21 0.26 -23.15
N ALA A 157 1.63 -0.60 -24.06
CA ALA A 157 3.02 -1.04 -24.18
C ALA A 157 3.97 0.12 -24.54
N VAL A 158 3.58 1.01 -25.46
CA VAL A 158 4.34 2.22 -25.85
C VAL A 158 4.46 3.18 -24.66
N LYS A 159 3.38 3.45 -23.93
CA LYS A 159 3.42 4.30 -22.72
C LYS A 159 4.36 3.73 -21.66
N LYS A 160 4.33 2.40 -21.47
CA LYS A 160 5.23 1.72 -20.54
C LYS A 160 6.68 1.77 -20.96
N LEU A 161 6.97 1.65 -22.25
CA LEU A 161 8.34 1.81 -22.78
C LEU A 161 8.86 3.23 -22.54
N ALA A 162 8.07 4.26 -22.86
CA ALA A 162 8.42 5.65 -22.64
C ALA A 162 8.68 5.96 -21.15
N ASP A 163 7.86 5.42 -20.24
CA ASP A 163 8.08 5.51 -18.80
C ASP A 163 9.43 4.89 -18.38
N GLN A 164 9.75 3.70 -18.88
CA GLN A 164 11.01 3.02 -18.55
C GLN A 164 12.23 3.76 -19.13
N GLU A 165 12.12 4.32 -20.33
CA GLU A 165 13.20 5.12 -20.94
C GLU A 165 13.42 6.43 -20.16
N SER A 166 12.36 7.07 -19.64
CA SER A 166 12.45 8.29 -18.84
C SER A 166 13.14 8.09 -17.49
N LYS A 167 13.04 6.89 -16.91
CA LYS A 167 13.65 6.55 -15.61
C LYS A 167 15.11 6.17 -15.70
N ARG A 168 15.62 5.87 -16.91
CA ARG A 168 17.01 5.53 -17.14
C ARG A 168 17.91 6.70 -16.79
N ASN A 169 18.95 6.48 -15.98
CA ASN A 169 19.87 7.52 -15.54
C ASN A 169 21.28 7.26 -16.08
N SER A 170 21.74 8.12 -16.98
CA SER A 170 23.04 7.97 -17.63
C SER A 170 24.23 8.12 -16.67
N GLU A 171 24.14 9.02 -15.68
CA GLU A 171 25.22 9.20 -14.70
C GLU A 171 25.30 7.98 -13.76
N PHE A 172 24.15 7.42 -13.38
CA PHE A 172 24.10 6.19 -12.59
C PHE A 172 24.73 5.00 -13.34
N ILE A 173 24.45 4.88 -14.64
CA ILE A 173 25.04 3.86 -15.51
C ILE A 173 26.54 4.07 -15.65
N GLN A 174 27.01 5.32 -15.84
CA GLN A 174 28.43 5.63 -15.92
C GLN A 174 29.19 5.21 -14.67
N ILE A 175 28.63 5.44 -13.47
CA ILE A 175 29.23 4.96 -12.22
C ILE A 175 29.24 3.43 -12.17
N TYR A 176 28.15 2.79 -12.56
CA TYR A 176 28.04 1.33 -12.60
C TYR A 176 29.09 0.69 -13.52
N GLU A 177 29.42 1.33 -14.65
CA GLU A 177 30.39 0.82 -15.63
C GLU A 177 31.84 1.15 -15.29
N SER A 178 32.10 2.29 -14.62
CA SER A 178 33.45 2.79 -14.37
C SER A 178 34.06 2.42 -13.02
N ASP A 179 33.23 2.06 -12.03
CA ASP A 179 33.67 1.78 -10.65
C ASP A 179 33.31 0.35 -10.25
N GLU A 180 34.27 -0.55 -10.25
CA GLU A 180 34.07 -1.96 -9.95
C GLU A 180 33.57 -2.21 -8.53
N THR A 181 33.93 -1.37 -7.57
CA THR A 181 33.47 -1.49 -6.18
C THR A 181 32.00 -1.11 -6.07
N LEU A 182 31.59 0.01 -6.66
CA LEU A 182 30.21 0.47 -6.68
C LEU A 182 29.33 -0.45 -7.53
N LYS A 183 29.86 -0.99 -8.62
CA LYS A 183 29.18 -2.02 -9.42
C LYS A 183 28.79 -3.22 -8.57
N ARG A 184 29.71 -3.75 -7.77
CA ARG A 184 29.43 -4.88 -6.84
C ARG A 184 28.35 -4.52 -5.80
N VAL A 185 28.37 -3.29 -5.30
CA VAL A 185 27.31 -2.80 -4.38
C VAL A 185 25.96 -2.75 -5.09
N ILE A 186 25.91 -2.22 -6.31
CA ILE A 186 24.69 -2.10 -7.12
C ILE A 186 24.16 -3.48 -7.52
N ASP A 187 25.02 -4.42 -7.94
CA ASP A 187 24.66 -5.79 -8.27
C ASP A 187 24.06 -6.55 -7.10
N MET A 188 24.63 -6.35 -5.90
CA MET A 188 24.04 -6.91 -4.68
C MET A 188 22.73 -6.23 -4.32
N GLY A 189 22.67 -4.90 -4.51
CA GLY A 189 21.44 -4.11 -4.34
C GLY A 189 20.30 -4.62 -5.23
N LEU A 190 20.58 -4.91 -6.51
CA LEU A 190 19.63 -5.48 -7.46
C LEU A 190 19.01 -6.83 -6.99
N LYS A 191 19.78 -7.63 -6.24
CA LYS A 191 19.29 -8.91 -5.71
C LYS A 191 18.45 -8.76 -4.45
N LEU A 192 18.70 -7.72 -3.66
CA LEU A 192 18.08 -7.49 -2.36
C LEU A 192 16.93 -6.47 -2.42
N GLU A 193 16.88 -5.64 -3.47
CA GLU A 193 15.82 -4.64 -3.64
C GLU A 193 14.43 -5.30 -3.64
N GLY A 194 13.51 -4.73 -2.87
CA GLY A 194 12.16 -5.24 -2.73
C GLY A 194 12.00 -6.39 -1.74
N MET A 195 13.09 -6.96 -1.20
CA MET A 195 12.98 -7.97 -0.16
C MET A 195 12.39 -7.40 1.14
N PRO A 196 11.59 -8.18 1.89
CA PRO A 196 11.09 -7.76 3.20
C PRO A 196 12.24 -7.41 4.15
N ARG A 197 12.13 -6.29 4.84
CA ARG A 197 13.12 -5.82 5.81
C ARG A 197 12.62 -5.84 7.24
N ASN A 198 11.43 -5.32 7.45
CA ASN A 198 10.82 -5.21 8.77
C ASN A 198 9.30 -5.29 8.67
N THR A 199 8.69 -5.62 9.80
CA THR A 199 7.24 -5.56 9.98
C THR A 199 6.87 -4.27 10.69
N SER A 200 5.74 -3.70 10.31
CA SER A 200 5.10 -2.58 11.01
C SER A 200 3.58 -2.79 11.01
N MET A 201 2.87 -1.91 11.69
CA MET A 201 1.41 -1.94 11.67
C MET A 201 0.87 -1.11 10.51
N HIS A 202 -0.18 -1.59 9.87
CA HIS A 202 -0.90 -0.80 8.86
C HIS A 202 -1.45 0.49 9.48
N ALA A 203 -1.26 1.60 8.78
CA ALA A 203 -1.62 2.91 9.32
C ALA A 203 -3.11 3.04 9.67
N ALA A 204 -4.01 2.37 8.95
CA ALA A 204 -5.46 2.49 9.08
C ALA A 204 -6.19 1.15 9.27
N GLY A 205 -5.64 0.05 8.75
CA GLY A 205 -6.34 -1.22 8.61
C GLY A 205 -6.51 -2.01 9.90
N VAL A 206 -7.76 -2.32 10.23
CA VAL A 206 -8.14 -3.20 11.33
C VAL A 206 -9.06 -4.29 10.79
N VAL A 207 -8.83 -5.53 11.18
CA VAL A 207 -9.70 -6.67 10.85
C VAL A 207 -10.68 -6.91 11.98
N ILE A 208 -11.95 -7.13 11.63
CA ILE A 208 -13.00 -7.49 12.57
C ILE A 208 -13.62 -8.81 12.08
N CYS A 209 -13.62 -9.82 12.94
CA CYS A 209 -14.12 -11.15 12.61
C CYS A 209 -15.28 -11.55 13.53
N ARG A 210 -16.16 -12.41 13.03
CA ARG A 210 -17.22 -13.02 13.83
C ARG A 210 -16.69 -14.05 14.82
N LYS A 211 -15.60 -14.73 14.45
CA LYS A 211 -14.88 -15.72 15.28
C LYS A 211 -13.51 -15.19 15.67
N LYS A 212 -12.79 -15.91 16.53
CA LYS A 212 -11.40 -15.56 16.86
C LYS A 212 -10.57 -15.45 15.60
N ILE A 213 -9.80 -14.37 15.48
CA ILE A 213 -8.91 -14.17 14.32
C ILE A 213 -7.87 -15.29 14.25
N ALA A 214 -7.37 -15.76 15.40
CA ALA A 214 -6.37 -16.81 15.48
C ALA A 214 -6.82 -18.15 14.87
N ASP A 215 -8.12 -18.38 14.70
CA ASP A 215 -8.66 -19.57 14.05
C ASP A 215 -8.43 -19.56 12.51
N ASN A 216 -8.17 -18.38 11.93
CA ASN A 216 -8.08 -18.20 10.49
C ASN A 216 -6.73 -17.61 10.04
N VAL A 217 -6.10 -16.78 10.90
CA VAL A 217 -4.87 -16.04 10.58
C VAL A 217 -3.90 -16.16 11.74
N PRO A 218 -2.64 -16.52 11.50
CA PRO A 218 -1.62 -16.46 12.52
C PRO A 218 -1.42 -15.00 12.97
N LEU A 219 -1.26 -14.84 14.28
CA LEU A 219 -1.06 -13.54 14.91
C LEU A 219 0.37 -13.36 15.40
N SER A 220 0.82 -12.14 15.43
CA SER A 220 2.09 -11.75 16.06
C SER A 220 1.90 -10.58 17.00
N ARG A 221 2.86 -10.41 17.91
CA ARG A 221 2.89 -9.28 18.82
C ARG A 221 3.87 -8.24 18.28
N ASN A 222 3.39 -7.01 18.14
CA ASN A 222 4.22 -5.87 17.76
C ASN A 222 4.11 -4.81 18.88
N GLY A 223 5.06 -4.82 19.80
CA GLY A 223 4.97 -4.06 21.05
C GLY A 223 3.84 -4.59 21.94
N GLU A 224 2.87 -3.74 22.27
CA GLU A 224 1.67 -4.11 23.04
C GLU A 224 0.50 -4.53 22.16
N ASP A 225 0.58 -4.28 20.84
CA ASP A 225 -0.49 -4.56 19.90
C ASP A 225 -0.40 -5.97 19.30
N ILE A 226 -1.57 -6.53 19.00
CA ILE A 226 -1.72 -7.78 18.25
C ILE A 226 -1.95 -7.43 16.79
N THR A 227 -1.12 -8.00 15.91
CA THR A 227 -1.23 -7.83 14.47
C THR A 227 -1.41 -9.18 13.78
N THR A 228 -2.06 -9.18 12.61
CA THR A 228 -2.05 -10.34 11.72
C THR A 228 -0.63 -10.58 11.20
N GLN A 229 -0.29 -11.82 10.85
CA GLN A 229 0.93 -12.13 10.10
C GLN A 229 0.73 -12.07 8.59
N PHE A 230 -0.51 -11.98 8.15
CA PHE A 230 -0.89 -11.77 6.75
C PHE A 230 -1.05 -10.28 6.47
N ASP A 231 -0.62 -9.85 5.29
CA ASP A 231 -0.82 -8.48 4.82
C ASP A 231 -2.30 -8.25 4.40
N MET A 232 -2.59 -7.02 4.00
CA MET A 232 -3.94 -6.61 3.62
C MET A 232 -4.52 -7.48 2.49
N LYS A 233 -3.73 -7.81 1.47
CA LYS A 233 -4.19 -8.60 0.31
C LYS A 233 -4.45 -10.05 0.67
N GLU A 234 -3.61 -10.62 1.50
CA GLU A 234 -3.77 -11.98 2.02
C GLU A 234 -5.00 -12.09 2.91
N VAL A 235 -5.20 -11.12 3.81
CA VAL A 235 -6.38 -11.03 4.69
C VAL A 235 -7.69 -10.92 3.87
N GLU A 236 -7.70 -10.09 2.82
CA GLU A 236 -8.84 -9.97 1.91
C GLU A 236 -9.08 -11.25 1.11
N SER A 237 -8.02 -11.93 0.65
CA SER A 237 -8.12 -13.15 -0.16
C SER A 237 -8.79 -14.31 0.57
N ILE A 238 -8.68 -14.35 1.91
CA ILE A 238 -9.36 -15.35 2.76
C ILE A 238 -10.75 -14.90 3.23
N GLY A 239 -11.27 -13.78 2.68
CA GLY A 239 -12.62 -13.29 2.93
C GLY A 239 -12.81 -12.52 4.24
N MET A 240 -11.73 -12.05 4.87
CA MET A 240 -11.83 -11.21 6.05
C MET A 240 -12.13 -9.76 5.69
N LEU A 241 -12.92 -9.10 6.49
CA LEU A 241 -13.33 -7.72 6.27
C LEU A 241 -12.33 -6.75 6.94
N LYS A 242 -11.67 -5.96 6.13
CA LYS A 242 -10.84 -4.84 6.56
C LYS A 242 -11.71 -3.60 6.82
N MET A 243 -11.42 -2.89 7.88
CA MET A 243 -11.97 -1.57 8.20
C MET A 243 -10.82 -0.56 8.26
N ASP A 244 -10.96 0.56 7.56
CA ASP A 244 -9.99 1.66 7.59
C ASP A 244 -10.47 2.76 8.55
N PHE A 245 -9.59 3.12 9.51
CA PHE A 245 -9.82 4.11 10.54
C PHE A 245 -8.97 5.35 10.35
#